data_da2e64c1b525b7a8222a37c4a4cc763d
#
_entry.id   da2e64c1b525b7a8222a37c4a4cc763d
#
_cell.length_a   1.000
_cell.length_b   1.000
_cell.length_c   1.000
_cell.angle_alpha   90.00
_cell.angle_beta   90.00
_cell.angle_gamma   90.00
#
_symmetry.space_group_name_H-M   'P 1'
#
loop_
_entity.id
_entity.type
_entity.pdbx_description
1 polymer ?
#
loop_
_entity_poly.entity_id
_entity_poly.type
_entity_poly.pdbx_seq_one_letter_code
_entity_poly.pdbx_strand_id
1 'polypeptide(L)'
;MSFIVQIKNADVYVGGNKILKSLSWSMSENENWVVIGNNGTGKTTFMKLIFGELIPVYGGEVRWFGNKGRTPLSEVRKKIGYVSAEYQSNYDRPALGWEVVASGHFSSIGLHGDVTQKQKGVAFDSMSYLGIEYLSYTPY
;
A
#
# COMPACT_ATOMS: atom_id res chain seq x y z
N MET A 1 -10.56 19.81 -10.33
CA MET A 1 -10.60 18.83 -9.22
C MET A 1 -9.32 18.03 -9.26
N SER A 2 -8.63 17.91 -8.15
CA SER A 2 -7.41 17.09 -8.05
C SER A 2 -7.80 15.67 -7.68
N PHE A 3 -7.42 14.69 -8.51
CA PHE A 3 -7.62 13.28 -8.18
C PHE A 3 -6.48 12.78 -7.29
N ILE A 4 -6.82 12.01 -6.25
CA ILE A 4 -5.84 11.25 -5.49
C ILE A 4 -5.33 10.08 -6.32
N VAL A 5 -6.27 9.34 -6.95
CA VAL A 5 -5.96 8.25 -7.89
C VAL A 5 -6.89 8.33 -9.09
N GLN A 6 -6.32 8.14 -10.26
CA GLN A 6 -7.09 8.01 -11.50
C GLN A 6 -6.59 6.80 -12.29
N ILE A 7 -7.49 5.91 -12.63
CA ILE A 7 -7.25 4.72 -13.46
C ILE A 7 -7.99 4.90 -14.77
N LYS A 8 -7.31 4.62 -15.89
CA LYS A 8 -7.89 4.69 -17.23
C LYS A 8 -7.60 3.41 -18.00
N ASN A 9 -8.67 2.78 -18.47
CA ASN A 9 -8.64 1.60 -19.36
C ASN A 9 -7.64 0.52 -18.91
N ALA A 10 -7.58 0.23 -17.60
CA ALA A 10 -6.62 -0.68 -17.03
C ALA A 10 -7.05 -2.15 -17.18
N ASP A 11 -6.22 -2.92 -17.89
CA ASP A 11 -6.25 -4.38 -17.88
C ASP A 11 -5.17 -4.87 -16.93
N VAL A 12 -5.51 -5.75 -15.99
CA VAL A 12 -4.55 -6.31 -15.03
C VAL A 12 -4.61 -7.83 -15.06
N TYR A 13 -3.44 -8.45 -15.14
CA TYR A 13 -3.27 -9.90 -15.14
C TYR A 13 -2.59 -10.37 -13.85
N VAL A 14 -3.06 -11.49 -13.32
CA VAL A 14 -2.45 -12.19 -12.19
C VAL A 14 -2.38 -13.67 -12.54
N GLY A 15 -1.19 -14.27 -12.48
CA GLY A 15 -1.00 -15.68 -12.83
C GLY A 15 -1.43 -16.04 -14.27
N GLY A 16 -1.27 -15.11 -15.21
CA GLY A 16 -1.68 -15.30 -16.62
C GLY A 16 -3.18 -15.03 -16.88
N ASN A 17 -4.00 -14.84 -15.86
CA ASN A 17 -5.43 -14.58 -16.01
C ASN A 17 -5.71 -13.08 -15.96
N LYS A 18 -6.56 -12.60 -16.88
CA LYS A 18 -7.04 -11.22 -16.86
C LYS A 18 -8.09 -11.05 -15.75
N ILE A 19 -7.74 -10.39 -14.67
CA ILE A 19 -8.58 -10.17 -13.50
C ILE A 19 -9.38 -8.87 -13.62
N LEU A 20 -8.72 -7.76 -13.98
CA LEU A 20 -9.41 -6.49 -14.24
C LEU A 20 -9.42 -6.25 -15.74
N LYS A 21 -10.58 -5.81 -16.27
CA LYS A 21 -10.82 -5.63 -17.70
C LYS A 21 -11.26 -4.21 -17.95
N SER A 22 -10.48 -3.45 -18.72
CA SER A 22 -10.77 -2.08 -19.16
C SER A 22 -11.30 -1.18 -18.04
N LEU A 23 -10.73 -1.37 -16.83
CA LEU A 23 -11.16 -0.65 -15.64
C LEU A 23 -10.83 0.84 -15.77
N SER A 24 -11.86 1.67 -15.59
CA SER A 24 -11.70 3.12 -15.47
C SER A 24 -12.40 3.57 -14.19
N TRP A 25 -11.65 4.27 -13.35
CA TRP A 25 -12.13 4.72 -12.05
C TRP A 25 -11.27 5.88 -11.54
N SER A 26 -11.84 6.73 -10.71
CA SER A 26 -11.10 7.83 -10.08
C SER A 26 -11.61 8.11 -8.69
N MET A 27 -10.72 8.59 -7.83
CA MET A 27 -10.98 9.03 -6.47
C MET A 27 -10.44 10.44 -6.28
N SER A 28 -11.26 11.34 -5.79
CA SER A 28 -10.91 12.71 -5.42
C SER A 28 -10.61 12.82 -3.92
N GLU A 29 -10.10 13.99 -3.51
CA GLU A 29 -9.95 14.30 -2.09
C GLU A 29 -11.30 14.30 -1.37
N ASN A 30 -11.30 13.86 -0.12
CA ASN A 30 -12.48 13.78 0.75
C ASN A 30 -13.57 12.78 0.30
N GLU A 31 -13.24 11.85 -0.60
CA GLU A 31 -14.12 10.74 -0.93
C GLU A 31 -13.76 9.50 -0.10
N ASN A 32 -14.80 8.78 0.34
CA ASN A 32 -14.68 7.46 0.96
C ASN A 32 -15.36 6.43 0.05
N TRP A 33 -14.66 5.36 -0.25
CA TRP A 33 -15.13 4.32 -1.15
C TRP A 33 -15.22 2.96 -0.47
N VAL A 34 -16.25 2.22 -0.77
CA VAL A 34 -16.43 0.83 -0.37
C VAL A 34 -16.48 -0.03 -1.63
N VAL A 35 -15.60 -1.05 -1.69
CA VAL A 35 -15.55 -2.00 -2.80
C VAL A 35 -16.22 -3.30 -2.37
N ILE A 36 -17.36 -3.62 -2.97
CA ILE A 36 -18.18 -4.79 -2.63
C ILE A 36 -18.16 -5.78 -3.79
N GLY A 37 -18.22 -7.05 -3.49
CA GLY A 37 -18.30 -8.14 -4.48
C GLY A 37 -17.95 -9.49 -3.86
N ASN A 38 -18.27 -10.57 -4.56
CA ASN A 38 -17.97 -11.94 -4.15
C ASN A 38 -16.44 -12.22 -4.09
N ASN A 39 -16.05 -13.33 -3.48
CA ASN A 39 -14.65 -13.75 -3.52
C ASN A 39 -14.22 -14.03 -4.97
N GLY A 40 -12.99 -13.66 -5.31
CA GLY A 40 -12.45 -13.85 -6.66
C GLY A 40 -12.84 -12.76 -7.68
N THR A 41 -13.64 -11.75 -7.34
CA THR A 41 -14.05 -10.69 -8.29
C THR A 41 -12.98 -9.63 -8.58
N GLY A 42 -11.77 -9.76 -8.01
CA GLY A 42 -10.67 -8.83 -8.27
C GLY A 42 -10.56 -7.65 -7.30
N LYS A 43 -11.29 -7.65 -6.16
CA LYS A 43 -11.19 -6.56 -5.16
C LYS A 43 -9.76 -6.33 -4.67
N THR A 44 -9.07 -7.39 -4.27
CA THR A 44 -7.66 -7.32 -3.84
C THR A 44 -6.76 -6.85 -4.98
N THR A 45 -6.98 -7.31 -6.20
CA THR A 45 -6.24 -6.88 -7.40
C THR A 45 -6.43 -5.38 -7.65
N PHE A 46 -7.66 -4.88 -7.47
CA PHE A 46 -7.97 -3.46 -7.57
C PHE A 46 -7.24 -2.64 -6.49
N MET A 47 -7.24 -3.09 -5.24
CA MET A 47 -6.50 -2.41 -4.17
C MET A 47 -4.99 -2.42 -4.41
N LYS A 48 -4.42 -3.53 -4.87
CA LYS A 48 -3.01 -3.63 -5.25
C LYS A 48 -2.65 -2.71 -6.43
N LEU A 49 -3.57 -2.51 -7.38
CA LEU A 49 -3.40 -1.55 -8.47
C LEU A 49 -3.36 -0.11 -7.94
N ILE A 50 -4.26 0.26 -7.03
CA ILE A 50 -4.28 1.60 -6.38
C ILE A 50 -2.98 1.84 -5.60
N PHE A 51 -2.50 0.85 -4.87
CA PHE A 51 -1.26 0.93 -4.06
C PHE A 51 0.01 0.90 -4.93
N GLY A 52 -0.11 0.60 -6.23
CA GLY A 52 1.03 0.51 -7.15
C GLY A 52 1.86 -0.77 -6.98
N GLU A 53 1.31 -1.83 -6.38
CA GLU A 53 1.94 -3.16 -6.36
C GLU A 53 1.75 -3.88 -7.69
N LEU A 54 0.61 -3.67 -8.32
CA LEU A 54 0.32 -4.12 -9.67
C LEU A 54 0.28 -2.91 -10.62
N ILE A 55 0.66 -3.14 -11.85
CA ILE A 55 0.60 -2.15 -12.93
C ILE A 55 -0.29 -2.69 -14.06
N PRO A 56 -1.03 -1.84 -14.76
CA PRO A 56 -1.80 -2.29 -15.90
C PRO A 56 -0.88 -2.67 -17.06
N VAL A 57 -1.36 -3.53 -17.94
CA VAL A 57 -0.68 -3.83 -19.19
C VAL A 57 -0.71 -2.62 -20.14
N TYR A 58 0.05 -2.70 -21.23
CA TYR A 58 0.13 -1.64 -22.24
C TYR A 58 -1.25 -1.12 -22.67
N GLY A 59 -1.40 0.20 -22.68
CA GLY A 59 -2.66 0.89 -23.01
C GLY A 59 -3.50 1.28 -21.79
N GLY A 60 -3.24 0.71 -20.60
CA GLY A 60 -3.83 1.15 -19.34
C GLY A 60 -2.95 2.16 -18.61
N GLU A 61 -3.55 3.02 -17.82
CA GLU A 61 -2.85 4.06 -17.07
C GLU A 61 -3.36 4.16 -15.63
N VAL A 62 -2.42 4.35 -14.69
CA VAL A 62 -2.73 4.79 -13.32
C VAL A 62 -1.94 6.05 -13.03
N ARG A 63 -2.62 7.07 -12.54
CA ARG A 63 -2.04 8.35 -12.12
C ARG A 63 -2.36 8.59 -10.65
N TRP A 64 -1.38 9.08 -9.90
CA TRP A 64 -1.51 9.42 -8.50
C TRP A 64 -1.28 10.91 -8.26
N PHE A 65 -2.05 11.47 -7.35
CA PHE A 65 -1.91 12.85 -6.83
C PHE A 65 -1.94 13.93 -7.92
N GLY A 66 -2.78 13.73 -8.94
CA GLY A 66 -2.93 14.69 -10.04
C GLY A 66 -1.73 14.84 -10.97
N ASN A 67 -0.67 14.04 -10.79
CA ASN A 67 0.52 14.11 -11.63
C ASN A 67 0.21 13.72 -13.07
N LYS A 68 0.69 14.54 -14.02
CA LYS A 68 0.54 14.28 -15.46
C LYS A 68 1.56 13.28 -16.02
N GLY A 69 2.61 12.97 -15.25
CA GLY A 69 3.66 12.06 -15.61
C GLY A 69 3.67 10.79 -14.74
N ARG A 70 4.67 9.94 -14.97
CA ARG A 70 4.87 8.72 -14.19
C ARG A 70 5.30 9.08 -12.76
N THR A 71 4.50 8.71 -11.77
CA THR A 71 4.85 8.89 -10.36
C THR A 71 5.70 7.71 -9.90
N PRO A 72 6.87 7.92 -9.29
CA PRO A 72 7.66 6.85 -8.70
C PRO A 72 6.85 6.11 -7.64
N LEU A 73 6.83 4.78 -7.66
CA LEU A 73 6.04 3.97 -6.72
C LEU A 73 6.47 4.17 -5.26
N SER A 74 7.74 4.52 -5.02
CA SER A 74 8.23 4.90 -3.70
C SER A 74 7.50 6.14 -3.15
N GLU A 75 7.19 7.11 -3.99
CA GLU A 75 6.43 8.31 -3.58
C GLU A 75 4.94 7.99 -3.36
N VAL A 76 4.37 7.07 -4.14
CA VAL A 76 3.01 6.57 -3.93
C VAL A 76 2.89 5.91 -2.56
N ARG A 77 3.81 4.99 -2.26
CA ARG A 77 3.81 4.21 -1.02
C ARG A 77 4.07 5.04 0.24
N LYS A 78 4.74 6.18 0.13
CA LYS A 78 4.90 7.13 1.26
C LYS A 78 3.60 7.84 1.63
N LYS A 79 2.66 7.95 0.69
CA LYS A 79 1.42 8.73 0.86
C LYS A 79 0.16 7.87 1.01
N ILE A 80 0.23 6.58 0.67
CA ILE A 80 -0.89 5.64 0.77
C ILE A 80 -0.55 4.58 1.81
N GLY A 81 -1.33 4.52 2.89
CA GLY A 81 -1.31 3.39 3.83
C GLY A 81 -2.12 2.23 3.27
N TYR A 82 -1.56 1.02 3.32
CA TYR A 82 -2.24 -0.19 2.88
C TYR A 82 -2.22 -1.25 3.99
N VAL A 83 -3.39 -1.74 4.36
CA VAL A 83 -3.56 -2.78 5.37
C VAL A 83 -4.18 -4.01 4.73
N SER A 84 -3.53 -5.15 4.84
CA SER A 84 -4.07 -6.44 4.37
C SER A 84 -3.50 -7.59 5.17
N ALA A 85 -4.27 -8.68 5.30
CA ALA A 85 -3.82 -9.91 5.95
C ALA A 85 -2.62 -10.56 5.24
N GLU A 86 -2.49 -10.39 3.92
CA GLU A 86 -1.38 -10.92 3.12
C GLU A 86 -0.04 -10.32 3.55
N TYR A 87 0.00 -9.02 3.90
CA TYR A 87 1.23 -8.37 4.34
C TYR A 87 1.68 -8.86 5.72
N GLN A 88 0.77 -9.32 6.56
CA GLN A 88 1.10 -9.88 7.86
C GLN A 88 1.89 -11.19 7.76
N SER A 89 1.65 -11.99 6.73
CA SER A 89 2.32 -13.29 6.54
C SER A 89 3.69 -13.22 5.84
N ASN A 90 4.10 -12.04 5.39
CA ASN A 90 5.30 -11.88 4.57
C ASN A 90 6.55 -11.47 5.37
N TYR A 91 6.51 -11.53 6.71
CA TYR A 91 7.69 -11.35 7.54
C TYR A 91 8.47 -12.67 7.62
N ASP A 92 9.52 -12.80 6.81
CA ASP A 92 10.37 -14.00 6.75
C ASP A 92 11.35 -14.14 7.92
N ARG A 93 11.43 -13.15 8.80
CA ARG A 93 12.34 -13.13 9.95
C ARG A 93 11.60 -12.69 11.21
N PRO A 94 11.96 -13.24 12.37
CA PRO A 94 11.50 -12.70 13.65
C PRO A 94 11.87 -11.22 13.73
N ALA A 95 10.87 -10.36 13.80
CA ALA A 95 11.05 -8.93 13.99
C ALA A 95 10.36 -8.50 15.29
N LEU A 96 10.89 -7.50 15.97
CA LEU A 96 10.22 -6.92 17.11
C LEU A 96 9.12 -5.96 16.66
N GLY A 97 8.06 -5.81 17.43
CA GLY A 97 6.94 -4.94 17.07
C GLY A 97 7.35 -3.52 16.67
N TRP A 98 8.33 -2.90 17.36
CA TRP A 98 8.84 -1.59 16.99
C TRP A 98 9.56 -1.60 15.62
N GLU A 99 10.22 -2.71 15.24
CA GLU A 99 10.91 -2.86 13.95
C GLU A 99 9.91 -2.97 12.81
N VAL A 100 8.80 -3.66 13.06
CA VAL A 100 7.67 -3.72 12.10
C VAL A 100 7.14 -2.32 11.81
N VAL A 101 6.90 -1.52 12.85
CA VAL A 101 6.41 -0.13 12.70
C VAL A 101 7.47 0.75 12.02
N ALA A 102 8.75 0.64 12.43
CA ALA A 102 9.84 1.41 11.84
C ALA A 102 10.08 1.08 10.36
N SER A 103 9.77 -0.15 9.91
CA SER A 103 9.92 -0.54 8.49
C SER A 103 9.07 0.31 7.54
N GLY A 104 7.99 0.91 8.04
CA GLY A 104 7.17 1.87 7.30
C GLY A 104 7.95 3.07 6.75
N HIS A 105 9.01 3.50 7.41
CA HIS A 105 9.89 4.57 6.90
C HIS A 105 10.60 4.19 5.59
N PHE A 106 10.79 2.91 5.36
CA PHE A 106 11.46 2.37 4.17
C PHE A 106 10.47 1.92 3.09
N SER A 107 9.17 2.01 3.35
CA SER A 107 8.10 1.47 2.48
C SER A 107 8.32 -0.01 2.15
N SER A 108 8.81 -0.78 3.11
CA SER A 108 9.21 -2.18 2.97
C SER A 108 8.59 -3.05 4.07
N ILE A 109 8.57 -4.36 3.83
CA ILE A 109 8.29 -5.36 4.84
C ILE A 109 9.65 -5.71 5.48
N GLY A 110 9.78 -5.45 6.79
CA GLY A 110 11.03 -5.61 7.53
C GLY A 110 12.03 -4.47 7.32
N LEU A 111 13.05 -4.45 8.17
CA LEU A 111 14.12 -3.46 8.13
C LEU A 111 15.19 -3.89 7.12
N HIS A 112 15.49 -3.00 6.16
CA HIS A 112 16.54 -3.19 5.15
C HIS A 112 17.72 -2.22 5.33
N GLY A 113 17.82 -1.57 6.48
CA GLY A 113 18.88 -0.62 6.80
C GLY A 113 18.85 -0.18 8.27
N ASP A 114 19.81 0.64 8.66
CA ASP A 114 19.89 1.17 10.00
C ASP A 114 18.77 2.16 10.29
N VAL A 115 18.13 2.00 11.42
CA VAL A 115 17.07 2.89 11.90
C VAL A 115 17.71 3.99 12.73
N THR A 116 17.52 5.23 12.36
CA THR A 116 17.96 6.37 13.15
C THR A 116 17.17 6.50 14.45
N GLN A 117 17.73 7.14 15.46
CA GLN A 117 17.02 7.39 16.73
C GLN A 117 15.72 8.16 16.52
N LYS A 118 15.69 9.09 15.57
CA LYS A 118 14.46 9.82 15.19
C LYS A 118 13.38 8.89 14.64
N GLN A 119 13.73 8.00 13.72
CA GLN A 119 12.78 7.03 13.15
C GLN A 119 12.26 6.05 14.20
N LYS A 120 13.16 5.61 15.10
CA LYS A 120 12.78 4.77 16.24
C LYS A 120 11.80 5.50 17.16
N GLY A 121 12.05 6.77 17.48
CA GLY A 121 11.13 7.60 18.27
C GLY A 121 9.75 7.68 17.64
N VAL A 122 9.66 7.99 16.33
CA VAL A 122 8.38 8.04 15.61
C VAL A 122 7.64 6.70 15.65
N ALA A 123 8.36 5.57 15.57
CA ALA A 123 7.74 4.25 15.68
C ALA A 123 7.09 4.04 17.06
N PHE A 124 7.80 4.38 18.14
CA PHE A 124 7.26 4.29 19.51
C PHE A 124 6.10 5.25 19.74
N ASP A 125 6.19 6.49 19.26
CA ASP A 125 5.09 7.46 19.35
C ASP A 125 3.84 6.95 18.64
N SER A 126 4.00 6.33 17.46
CA SER A 126 2.90 5.72 16.72
C SER A 126 2.26 4.55 17.47
N MET A 127 3.08 3.69 18.09
CA MET A 127 2.61 2.57 18.90
C MET A 127 1.84 3.06 20.13
N SER A 128 2.35 4.10 20.79
CA SER A 128 1.68 4.72 21.94
C SER A 128 0.36 5.37 21.55
N TYR A 129 0.33 6.08 20.43
CA TYR A 129 -0.92 6.66 19.89
C TYR A 129 -2.02 5.60 19.65
N LEU A 130 -1.62 4.38 19.25
CA LEU A 130 -2.52 3.26 19.03
C LEU A 130 -2.78 2.42 20.31
N GLY A 131 -2.11 2.72 21.43
CA GLY A 131 -2.22 1.96 22.68
C GLY A 131 -1.63 0.55 22.61
N ILE A 132 -0.63 0.34 21.74
CA ILE A 132 0.02 -0.96 21.51
C ILE A 132 1.52 -0.96 21.87
N GLU A 133 2.00 -0.03 22.67
CA GLU A 133 3.39 0.07 23.10
C GLU A 133 3.91 -1.18 23.82
N TYR A 134 3.01 -1.94 24.44
CA TYR A 134 3.34 -3.22 25.10
C TYR A 134 3.84 -4.29 24.11
N LEU A 135 3.55 -4.14 22.83
CA LEU A 135 4.04 -5.03 21.76
C LEU A 135 5.43 -4.63 21.25
N SER A 136 6.00 -3.52 21.69
CA SER A 136 7.24 -2.98 21.10
C SER A 136 8.39 -3.99 21.04
N TYR A 137 8.55 -4.79 22.07
CA TYR A 137 9.60 -5.80 22.18
C TYR A 137 9.07 -7.23 22.09
N THR A 138 7.83 -7.39 21.68
CA THR A 138 7.23 -8.70 21.41
C THR A 138 7.62 -9.14 20.00
N PRO A 139 8.08 -10.38 19.81
CA PRO A 139 8.27 -10.93 18.46
C PRO A 139 6.96 -10.95 17.67
N TYR A 140 7.06 -10.55 16.41
CA TYR A 140 5.96 -10.53 15.46
C TYR A 140 5.80 -11.88 14.77
#